data_8be4627fd11fdc41d8d58c877a8a3d6f
#
_entry.id   8be4627fd11fdc41d8d58c877a8a3d6f
#
_cell.length_a   1.000
_cell.length_b   1.000
_cell.length_c   1.000
_cell.angle_alpha   90.00
_cell.angle_beta   90.00
_cell.angle_gamma   90.00
#
_symmetry.space_group_name_H-M   'P 1'
#
loop_
_entity.id
_entity.type
_entity.pdbx_description
1 polymer ?
#
loop_
_entity_poly.entity_id
_entity_poly.type
_entity_poly.pdbx_seq_one_letter_code
_entity_poly.pdbx_strand_id
1 'polypeptide(L)'
;KVLPPDVNVSGGGFTADENGQIRFGLNAVKNVGRNLIENVVRERRNKPYTSLYDFCKRMHGNELNRRAVECLIKAGAFDRLGNNRHSHVEAVEGILKSIETDTRRNLDGQLDLFSVMSGGEQDAAQEDRYEIRQLPEYSHTELLQQEKEVSGLYLSGHPLDAYRENRPASVPTPSRTSPARTPM
;
A
#
# COMPACT_ATOMS: atom_id res chain seq x y z
N LYS A 1 0.12 -13.09 14.14
CA LYS A 1 0.95 -12.20 13.30
C LYS A 1 0.03 -11.23 12.57
N VAL A 2 0.38 -9.94 12.54
CA VAL A 2 -0.32 -8.95 11.72
C VAL A 2 0.35 -8.88 10.36
N LEU A 3 -0.46 -8.94 9.30
CA LEU A 3 -0.02 -8.80 7.91
C LEU A 3 -0.29 -7.37 7.45
N PRO A 4 0.61 -6.74 6.67
CA PRO A 4 0.40 -5.41 6.14
C PRO A 4 -0.85 -5.34 5.24
N PRO A 5 -1.41 -4.14 5.02
CA PRO A 5 -2.50 -3.98 4.06
C PRO A 5 -2.05 -4.33 2.64
N ASP A 6 -3.01 -4.67 1.80
CA ASP A 6 -2.80 -5.00 0.38
C ASP A 6 -4.05 -4.58 -0.40
N VAL A 7 -3.90 -3.76 -1.42
CA VAL A 7 -5.03 -3.24 -2.22
C VAL A 7 -5.83 -4.34 -2.91
N ASN A 8 -5.19 -5.46 -3.23
CA ASN A 8 -5.84 -6.60 -3.89
C ASN A 8 -6.47 -7.61 -2.92
N VAL A 9 -6.09 -7.59 -1.62
CA VAL A 9 -6.52 -8.61 -0.66
C VAL A 9 -7.29 -8.03 0.52
N SER A 10 -6.81 -6.90 1.11
CA SER A 10 -7.40 -6.35 2.34
C SER A 10 -8.82 -5.84 2.12
N GLY A 11 -9.70 -6.13 3.08
CA GLY A 11 -11.00 -5.45 3.18
C GLY A 11 -10.89 -4.06 3.78
N GLY A 12 -12.03 -3.39 3.96
CA GLY A 12 -12.09 -2.15 4.72
C GLY A 12 -11.72 -2.36 6.19
N GLY A 13 -12.22 -3.41 6.84
CA GLY A 13 -11.87 -3.82 8.20
C GLY A 13 -10.74 -4.84 8.26
N PHE A 14 -10.30 -5.13 9.50
CA PHE A 14 -9.38 -6.23 9.77
C PHE A 14 -10.04 -7.57 9.48
N THR A 15 -9.30 -8.49 8.90
CA THR A 15 -9.77 -9.86 8.61
C THR A 15 -8.77 -10.88 9.13
N ALA A 16 -9.27 -11.98 9.73
CA ALA A 16 -8.43 -13.13 10.06
C ALA A 16 -8.38 -14.09 8.86
N ASP A 17 -7.20 -14.62 8.57
CA ASP A 17 -7.04 -15.70 7.59
C ASP A 17 -7.18 -17.07 8.25
N GLU A 18 -7.17 -18.12 7.43
CA GLU A 18 -7.28 -19.52 7.88
C GLU A 18 -6.13 -19.96 8.81
N ASN A 19 -5.01 -19.26 8.77
CA ASN A 19 -3.83 -19.52 9.61
C ASN A 19 -3.84 -18.70 10.93
N GLY A 20 -4.95 -18.01 11.24
CA GLY A 20 -5.06 -17.14 12.41
C GLY A 20 -4.21 -15.87 12.34
N GLN A 21 -3.75 -15.48 11.14
CA GLN A 21 -3.07 -14.21 10.94
C GLN A 21 -4.10 -13.10 10.68
N ILE A 22 -3.83 -11.91 11.17
CA ILE A 22 -4.72 -10.75 11.01
C ILE A 22 -4.21 -9.88 9.87
N ARG A 23 -5.00 -9.72 8.82
CA ARG A 23 -4.74 -8.79 7.73
C ARG A 23 -5.19 -7.39 8.13
N PHE A 24 -4.32 -6.40 7.94
CA PHE A 24 -4.62 -5.00 8.23
C PHE A 24 -5.68 -4.46 7.27
N GLY A 25 -6.71 -3.81 7.83
CA GLY A 25 -7.81 -3.23 7.06
C GLY A 25 -7.44 -1.89 6.44
N LEU A 26 -7.90 -1.62 5.22
CA LEU A 26 -7.58 -0.39 4.49
C LEU A 26 -8.16 0.87 5.15
N ASN A 27 -9.33 0.77 5.83
CA ASN A 27 -9.94 1.90 6.56
C ASN A 27 -9.12 2.35 7.79
N ALA A 28 -8.19 1.52 8.26
CA ALA A 28 -7.32 1.88 9.37
C ALA A 28 -6.09 2.70 8.94
N VAL A 29 -5.88 2.89 7.63
CA VAL A 29 -4.85 3.78 7.09
C VAL A 29 -5.36 5.21 7.15
N LYS A 30 -4.58 6.11 7.74
CA LYS A 30 -4.93 7.53 7.87
C LYS A 30 -5.11 8.21 6.52
N ASN A 31 -5.95 9.23 6.48
CA ASN A 31 -6.23 10.06 5.30
C ASN A 31 -6.83 9.29 4.10
N VAL A 32 -7.32 8.09 4.32
CA VAL A 32 -8.01 7.29 3.30
C VAL A 32 -9.50 7.27 3.61
N GLY A 33 -10.32 7.79 2.70
CA GLY A 33 -11.76 7.87 2.87
C GLY A 33 -12.42 6.49 2.78
N ARG A 34 -13.49 6.26 3.57
CA ARG A 34 -14.23 5.00 3.55
C ARG A 34 -14.83 4.71 2.17
N ASN A 35 -15.42 5.73 1.52
CA ASN A 35 -15.98 5.59 0.19
C ASN A 35 -14.94 5.16 -0.85
N LEU A 36 -13.72 5.72 -0.77
CA LEU A 36 -12.62 5.29 -1.64
C LEU A 36 -12.34 3.81 -1.44
N ILE A 37 -12.27 3.33 -0.19
CA ILE A 37 -11.98 1.92 0.09
C ILE A 37 -13.10 1.00 -0.36
N GLU A 38 -14.35 1.39 -0.21
CA GLU A 38 -15.50 0.63 -0.74
C GLU A 38 -15.42 0.48 -2.26
N ASN A 39 -15.05 1.57 -2.96
CA ASN A 39 -14.82 1.56 -4.40
C ASN A 39 -13.63 0.67 -4.78
N VAL A 40 -12.50 0.74 -4.06
CA VAL A 40 -11.33 -0.12 -4.26
C VAL A 40 -11.70 -1.60 -4.15
N VAL A 41 -12.42 -1.97 -3.07
CA VAL A 41 -12.83 -3.36 -2.83
C VAL A 41 -13.84 -3.84 -3.89
N ARG A 42 -14.73 -2.96 -4.35
CA ARG A 42 -15.71 -3.28 -5.41
C ARG A 42 -15.00 -3.48 -6.75
N GLU A 43 -14.16 -2.54 -7.13
CA GLU A 43 -13.52 -2.50 -8.44
C GLU A 43 -12.53 -3.65 -8.67
N ARG A 44 -11.77 -4.06 -7.66
CA ARG A 44 -10.85 -5.19 -7.79
C ARG A 44 -11.54 -6.55 -8.04
N ARG A 45 -12.87 -6.65 -7.77
CA ARG A 45 -13.63 -7.87 -8.09
C ARG A 45 -13.72 -8.14 -9.58
N ASN A 46 -13.69 -7.09 -10.40
CA ASN A 46 -13.69 -7.19 -11.85
C ASN A 46 -12.31 -7.68 -12.34
N LYS A 47 -11.24 -7.06 -11.85
CA LYS A 47 -9.85 -7.40 -12.18
C LYS A 47 -8.95 -6.91 -11.04
N PRO A 48 -8.01 -7.72 -10.52
CA PRO A 48 -6.99 -7.25 -9.58
C PRO A 48 -6.20 -6.07 -10.16
N TYR A 49 -5.72 -5.19 -9.30
CA TYR A 49 -4.83 -4.11 -9.72
C TYR A 49 -3.45 -4.70 -10.07
N THR A 50 -2.91 -4.27 -11.20
CA THR A 50 -1.64 -4.77 -11.74
C THR A 50 -0.46 -3.84 -11.48
N SER A 51 -0.73 -2.54 -11.26
CA SER A 51 0.27 -1.52 -11.00
C SER A 51 -0.34 -0.35 -10.22
N LEU A 52 0.52 0.55 -9.71
CA LEU A 52 0.07 1.81 -9.09
C LEU A 52 -0.67 2.68 -10.12
N TYR A 53 -0.22 2.70 -11.38
CA TYR A 53 -0.87 3.44 -12.45
C TYR A 53 -2.27 2.89 -12.74
N ASP A 54 -2.43 1.56 -12.91
CA ASP A 54 -3.73 0.90 -13.09
C ASP A 54 -4.69 1.22 -11.93
N PHE A 55 -4.20 1.17 -10.70
CA PHE A 55 -4.98 1.57 -9.52
C PHE A 55 -5.45 3.02 -9.61
N CYS A 56 -4.56 3.97 -9.86
CA CYS A 56 -4.90 5.38 -9.93
C CYS A 56 -5.85 5.68 -11.09
N LYS A 57 -5.65 5.08 -12.26
CA LYS A 57 -6.51 5.23 -13.44
C LYS A 57 -7.94 4.75 -13.16
N ARG A 58 -8.11 3.55 -12.60
CA ARG A 58 -9.41 2.98 -12.28
C ARG A 58 -10.12 3.65 -11.11
N MET A 59 -9.37 4.23 -10.18
CA MET A 59 -9.91 4.98 -9.04
C MET A 59 -10.09 6.46 -9.31
N HIS A 60 -9.66 6.97 -10.47
CA HIS A 60 -9.84 8.37 -10.84
C HIS A 60 -11.32 8.77 -10.79
N GLY A 61 -11.63 9.90 -10.17
CA GLY A 61 -13.02 10.36 -9.97
C GLY A 61 -13.75 9.72 -8.77
N ASN A 62 -13.16 8.76 -8.05
CA ASN A 62 -13.75 8.09 -6.88
C ASN A 62 -13.14 8.59 -5.55
N GLU A 63 -13.12 9.92 -5.35
CA GLU A 63 -12.52 10.55 -4.16
C GLU A 63 -11.02 10.26 -3.99
N LEU A 64 -10.34 9.79 -5.04
CA LEU A 64 -8.91 9.57 -5.04
C LEU A 64 -8.19 10.91 -4.96
N ASN A 65 -7.26 11.03 -4.03
CA ASN A 65 -6.37 12.19 -3.91
C ASN A 65 -4.94 11.71 -3.62
N ARG A 66 -3.98 12.58 -3.94
CA ARG A 66 -2.55 12.30 -3.75
C ARG A 66 -2.23 11.79 -2.35
N ARG A 67 -2.78 12.47 -1.32
CA ARG A 67 -2.49 12.13 0.09
C ARG A 67 -2.97 10.73 0.47
N ALA A 68 -4.13 10.32 -0.02
CA ALA A 68 -4.65 8.97 0.23
C ALA A 68 -3.75 7.91 -0.41
N VAL A 69 -3.32 8.13 -1.66
CA VAL A 69 -2.40 7.22 -2.37
C VAL A 69 -1.07 7.11 -1.65
N GLU A 70 -0.45 8.24 -1.27
CA GLU A 70 0.81 8.25 -0.49
C GLU A 70 0.68 7.50 0.84
N CYS A 71 -0.44 7.69 1.57
CA CYS A 71 -0.67 6.96 2.83
C CYS A 71 -0.83 5.45 2.61
N LEU A 72 -1.50 5.02 1.55
CA LEU A 72 -1.59 3.61 1.18
C LEU A 72 -0.23 3.02 0.81
N ILE A 73 0.61 3.77 0.05
CA ILE A 73 1.98 3.35 -0.28
C ILE A 73 2.81 3.20 0.99
N LYS A 74 2.84 4.21 1.86
CA LYS A 74 3.58 4.20 3.12
C LYS A 74 3.14 3.06 4.06
N ALA A 75 1.87 2.67 4.02
CA ALA A 75 1.36 1.52 4.76
C ALA A 75 1.77 0.16 4.14
N GLY A 76 2.34 0.14 2.95
CA GLY A 76 2.74 -1.08 2.24
C GLY A 76 1.63 -1.72 1.41
N ALA A 77 0.54 -1.00 1.13
CA ALA A 77 -0.61 -1.56 0.42
C ALA A 77 -0.33 -1.92 -1.05
N PHE A 78 0.78 -1.42 -1.61
CA PHE A 78 1.22 -1.67 -2.99
C PHE A 78 2.50 -2.51 -3.10
N ASP A 79 3.05 -3.04 -1.99
CA ASP A 79 4.34 -3.75 -1.98
C ASP A 79 4.38 -4.97 -2.92
N ARG A 80 3.22 -5.50 -3.32
CA ARG A 80 3.10 -6.62 -4.26
C ARG A 80 2.95 -6.21 -5.72
N LEU A 81 2.96 -4.91 -6.04
CA LEU A 81 2.76 -4.41 -7.41
C LEU A 81 4.06 -4.01 -8.13
N GLY A 82 5.18 -4.62 -7.76
CA GLY A 82 6.42 -4.65 -8.53
C GLY A 82 7.46 -3.59 -8.19
N ASN A 83 7.07 -2.37 -7.83
CA ASN A 83 8.04 -1.31 -7.47
C ASN A 83 8.13 -1.15 -5.95
N ASN A 84 9.23 -0.56 -5.49
CA ASN A 84 9.41 -0.24 -4.08
C ASN A 84 8.64 1.03 -3.66
N ARG A 85 8.49 1.26 -2.35
CA ARG A 85 7.69 2.37 -1.81
C ARG A 85 8.24 3.73 -2.20
N HIS A 86 9.56 3.89 -2.23
CA HIS A 86 10.21 5.16 -2.63
C HIS A 86 9.88 5.51 -4.08
N SER A 87 10.04 4.56 -5.00
CA SER A 87 9.69 4.74 -6.40
C SER A 87 8.21 5.07 -6.60
N HIS A 88 7.33 4.41 -5.83
CA HIS A 88 5.90 4.67 -5.87
C HIS A 88 5.56 6.09 -5.39
N VAL A 89 6.11 6.54 -4.25
CA VAL A 89 5.84 7.88 -3.70
C VAL A 89 6.26 8.97 -4.69
N GLU A 90 7.44 8.85 -5.27
CA GLU A 90 7.94 9.82 -6.26
C GLU A 90 7.11 9.85 -7.54
N ALA A 91 6.53 8.72 -7.94
CA ALA A 91 5.74 8.62 -9.16
C ALA A 91 4.30 9.13 -9.03
N VAL A 92 3.72 9.20 -7.81
CA VAL A 92 2.29 9.52 -7.59
C VAL A 92 1.86 10.80 -8.30
N GLU A 93 2.61 11.88 -8.14
CA GLU A 93 2.25 13.18 -8.73
C GLU A 93 2.22 13.12 -10.26
N GLY A 94 3.24 12.52 -10.86
CA GLY A 94 3.33 12.34 -12.31
C GLY A 94 2.20 11.46 -12.85
N ILE A 95 1.88 10.38 -12.15
CA ILE A 95 0.78 9.47 -12.50
C ILE A 95 -0.56 10.21 -12.48
N LEU A 96 -0.88 10.90 -11.40
CA LEU A 96 -2.17 11.61 -11.27
C LEU A 96 -2.31 12.70 -12.33
N LYS A 97 -1.23 13.46 -12.60
CA LYS A 97 -1.21 14.49 -13.63
C LYS A 97 -1.38 13.91 -15.05
N SER A 98 -0.76 12.77 -15.34
CA SER A 98 -0.93 12.07 -16.61
C SER A 98 -2.37 11.67 -16.82
N ILE A 99 -2.99 11.04 -15.82
CA ILE A 99 -4.40 10.60 -15.88
C ILE A 99 -5.35 11.79 -16.08
N GLU A 100 -5.15 12.91 -15.36
CA GLU A 100 -5.95 14.12 -15.55
C GLU A 100 -5.82 14.68 -16.97
N THR A 101 -4.61 14.68 -17.53
CA THR A 101 -4.36 15.16 -18.89
C THR A 101 -5.05 14.29 -19.91
N ASP A 102 -4.98 12.96 -19.78
CA ASP A 102 -5.61 12.01 -20.67
C ASP A 102 -7.13 12.10 -20.58
N THR A 103 -7.68 12.27 -19.38
CA THR A 103 -9.12 12.46 -19.18
C THR A 103 -9.62 13.75 -19.85
N ARG A 104 -8.89 14.86 -19.75
CA ARG A 104 -9.25 16.11 -20.41
C ARG A 104 -9.21 15.97 -21.93
N ARG A 105 -8.19 15.36 -22.50
CA ARG A 105 -8.09 15.10 -23.94
C ARG A 105 -9.28 14.30 -24.47
N ASN A 106 -9.70 13.28 -23.71
CA ASN A 106 -10.85 12.45 -24.06
C ASN A 106 -12.18 13.23 -23.99
N LEU A 107 -12.33 14.19 -23.05
CA LEU A 107 -13.54 15.02 -22.91
C LEU A 107 -13.63 16.11 -23.98
N ASP A 108 -12.51 16.69 -24.41
CA ASP A 108 -12.47 17.75 -25.44
C ASP A 108 -12.74 17.21 -26.86
N GLY A 109 -13.11 15.94 -27.01
CA GLY A 109 -13.57 15.36 -28.30
C GLY A 109 -12.46 15.22 -29.34
N GLN A 110 -11.20 15.39 -28.99
CA GLN A 110 -10.07 14.93 -29.78
C GLN A 110 -9.90 13.42 -29.62
N LEU A 111 -10.93 12.69 -30.00
CA LEU A 111 -10.72 11.32 -30.51
C LEU A 111 -9.78 11.52 -31.70
N ASP A 112 -8.52 11.12 -31.49
CA ASP A 112 -7.52 11.21 -32.52
C ASP A 112 -8.06 10.46 -33.77
N LEU A 113 -8.51 11.22 -34.76
CA LEU A 113 -8.99 10.70 -36.05
C LEU A 113 -7.96 9.74 -36.68
N PHE A 114 -6.70 9.86 -36.26
CA PHE A 114 -5.61 8.99 -36.62
C PHE A 114 -5.73 7.57 -36.02
N SER A 115 -6.22 7.43 -34.78
CA SER A 115 -6.40 6.10 -34.16
C SER A 115 -7.54 5.32 -34.82
N VAL A 116 -8.56 6.03 -35.33
CA VAL A 116 -9.67 5.42 -36.06
C VAL A 116 -9.27 5.04 -37.50
N MET A 117 -8.33 5.79 -38.12
CA MET A 117 -7.87 5.50 -39.49
C MET A 117 -6.77 4.44 -39.57
N SER A 118 -6.01 4.21 -38.54
CA SER A 118 -4.92 3.21 -38.53
C SER A 118 -5.37 1.79 -38.18
N GLY A 119 -6.69 1.51 -38.09
CA GLY A 119 -7.24 0.14 -38.05
C GLY A 119 -6.44 -0.87 -37.23
N GLY A 120 -5.97 -0.49 -36.04
CA GLY A 120 -4.98 -1.29 -35.35
C GLY A 120 -5.44 -1.78 -33.99
N GLU A 121 -5.61 -3.08 -33.87
CA GLU A 121 -5.71 -3.85 -32.62
C GLU A 121 -4.44 -3.73 -31.71
N GLN A 122 -3.56 -2.74 -31.96
CA GLN A 122 -2.26 -2.62 -31.28
C GLN A 122 -2.24 -1.62 -30.12
N ASP A 123 -3.23 -0.74 -29.97
CA ASP A 123 -3.20 0.30 -28.95
C ASP A 123 -3.74 -0.12 -27.57
N ALA A 124 -4.46 -1.22 -27.45
CA ALA A 124 -4.99 -1.70 -26.17
C ALA A 124 -3.91 -2.23 -25.20
N ALA A 125 -2.72 -2.57 -25.69
CA ALA A 125 -1.63 -3.13 -24.87
C ALA A 125 -0.59 -2.09 -24.46
N GLN A 126 -0.60 -0.88 -25.03
CA GLN A 126 0.41 0.15 -24.80
C GLN A 126 -0.02 1.26 -23.84
N GLU A 127 -1.34 1.40 -23.61
CA GLU A 127 -1.93 2.48 -22.80
C GLU A 127 -1.74 2.35 -21.27
N ASP A 128 -1.33 1.22 -20.75
CA ASP A 128 -1.30 0.97 -19.29
C ASP A 128 0.10 1.00 -18.67
N ARG A 129 1.10 1.55 -19.35
CA ARG A 129 2.48 1.58 -18.84
C ARG A 129 2.96 3.01 -18.60
N TYR A 130 2.64 3.53 -17.40
CA TYR A 130 3.42 4.64 -16.86
C TYR A 130 4.77 4.08 -16.36
N GLU A 131 5.88 4.54 -16.95
CA GLU A 131 7.22 4.10 -16.55
C GLU A 131 7.63 4.75 -15.22
N ILE A 132 7.65 3.95 -14.16
CA ILE A 132 8.07 4.40 -12.84
C ILE A 132 9.59 4.29 -12.73
N ARG A 133 10.25 5.43 -12.47
CA ARG A 133 11.69 5.46 -12.23
C ARG A 133 12.04 4.61 -11.00
N GLN A 134 12.96 3.67 -11.17
CA GLN A 134 13.48 2.87 -10.07
C GLN A 134 14.42 3.68 -9.20
N LEU A 135 14.10 3.79 -7.93
CA LEU A 135 14.89 4.45 -6.90
C LEU A 135 15.34 3.43 -5.84
N PRO A 136 16.44 3.67 -5.11
CA PRO A 136 16.77 2.88 -3.94
C PRO A 136 15.61 2.92 -2.94
N GLU A 137 15.28 1.80 -2.30
CA GLU A 137 14.25 1.76 -1.27
C GLU A 137 14.68 2.58 -0.04
N TYR A 138 13.70 3.06 0.70
CA TYR A 138 13.92 3.64 2.03
C TYR A 138 14.65 2.67 2.96
N SER A 139 15.42 3.18 3.90
CA SER A 139 16.00 2.34 4.94
C SER A 139 14.90 1.64 5.74
N HIS A 140 15.22 0.49 6.35
CA HIS A 140 14.26 -0.25 7.17
C HIS A 140 13.65 0.61 8.29
N THR A 141 14.44 1.48 8.90
CA THR A 141 13.98 2.40 9.95
C THR A 141 12.97 3.42 9.41
N GLU A 142 13.21 3.96 8.21
CA GLU A 142 12.30 4.90 7.57
C GLU A 142 10.98 4.22 7.19
N LEU A 143 11.03 2.99 6.65
CA LEU A 143 9.83 2.21 6.33
C LEU A 143 8.96 1.99 7.58
N LEU A 144 9.57 1.57 8.69
CA LEU A 144 8.87 1.38 9.97
C LEU A 144 8.26 2.70 10.49
N GLN A 145 8.98 3.81 10.35
CA GLN A 145 8.49 5.12 10.76
C GLN A 145 7.29 5.56 9.91
N GLN A 146 7.35 5.36 8.59
CA GLN A 146 6.25 5.64 7.68
C GLN A 146 5.02 4.79 8.01
N GLU A 147 5.18 3.49 8.22
CA GLU A 147 4.10 2.61 8.64
C GLU A 147 3.40 3.12 9.92
N LYS A 148 4.19 3.44 10.94
CA LYS A 148 3.68 3.97 12.21
C LYS A 148 2.96 5.31 12.05
N GLU A 149 3.47 6.18 11.19
CA GLU A 149 2.84 7.48 10.90
C GLU A 149 1.42 7.30 10.35
N VAL A 150 1.23 6.41 9.37
CA VAL A 150 -0.02 6.27 8.63
C VAL A 150 -0.97 5.22 9.17
N SER A 151 -0.49 4.21 9.91
CA SER A 151 -1.30 3.12 10.48
C SER A 151 -1.35 3.13 12.02
N GLY A 152 -0.43 3.85 12.67
CA GLY A 152 -0.27 3.82 14.12
C GLY A 152 0.52 2.61 14.64
N LEU A 153 0.89 1.67 13.78
CA LEU A 153 1.58 0.42 14.12
C LEU A 153 2.82 0.22 13.24
N TYR A 154 3.76 -0.55 13.73
CA TYR A 154 4.84 -1.11 12.93
C TYR A 154 4.34 -2.43 12.32
N LEU A 155 4.23 -2.51 11.00
CA LEU A 155 3.59 -3.64 10.31
C LEU A 155 4.61 -4.67 9.82
N SER A 156 5.76 -4.21 9.31
CA SER A 156 6.78 -5.07 8.70
C SER A 156 7.87 -5.54 9.68
N GLY A 157 7.98 -4.94 10.87
CA GLY A 157 8.97 -5.29 11.88
C GLY A 157 8.85 -4.41 13.12
N HIS A 158 9.85 -4.45 14.01
CA HIS A 158 9.90 -3.58 15.19
C HIS A 158 11.26 -2.89 15.28
N PRO A 159 11.34 -1.59 15.64
CA PRO A 159 12.63 -0.89 15.74
C PRO A 159 13.64 -1.55 16.66
N LEU A 160 13.18 -2.32 17.67
CA LEU A 160 14.04 -3.04 18.59
C LEU A 160 14.50 -4.42 18.08
N ASP A 161 14.07 -4.86 16.90
CA ASP A 161 14.49 -6.16 16.37
C ASP A 161 16.01 -6.18 16.09
N ALA A 162 16.58 -5.05 15.65
CA ALA A 162 18.02 -4.88 15.48
C ALA A 162 18.83 -5.04 16.80
N TYR A 163 18.20 -4.78 17.94
CA TYR A 163 18.84 -4.94 19.26
C TYR A 163 18.69 -6.36 19.84
N ARG A 164 17.75 -7.15 19.32
CA ARG A 164 17.57 -8.56 19.74
C ARG A 164 18.73 -9.45 19.29
N GLU A 165 19.27 -9.19 18.12
CA GLU A 165 20.43 -9.94 17.58
C GLU A 165 21.72 -9.66 18.35
N ASN A 166 21.84 -8.49 18.97
CA ASN A 166 23.01 -8.07 19.78
C ASN A 166 22.87 -8.35 21.28
N ARG A 167 21.84 -9.11 21.70
CA ARG A 167 21.67 -9.43 23.12
C ARG A 167 22.72 -10.47 23.55
N PRO A 168 23.66 -10.15 24.46
CA PRO A 168 24.56 -11.15 25.00
C PRO A 168 23.72 -12.24 25.70
N ALA A 169 24.09 -13.50 25.50
CA ALA A 169 23.34 -14.69 25.94
C ALA A 169 23.20 -14.86 27.47
N SER A 170 23.54 -13.86 28.27
CA SER A 170 23.55 -13.90 29.74
C SER A 170 22.94 -12.65 30.38
N VAL A 171 21.61 -12.56 30.35
CA VAL A 171 20.90 -11.82 31.38
C VAL A 171 20.26 -12.84 32.30
N PRO A 172 20.70 -13.03 33.55
CA PRO A 172 20.07 -13.96 34.48
C PRO A 172 18.66 -13.50 34.77
N THR A 173 17.68 -14.39 34.53
CA THR A 173 16.30 -14.17 34.93
C THR A 173 16.26 -14.00 36.45
N PRO A 174 15.71 -12.91 37.03
CA PRO A 174 15.54 -12.80 38.45
C PRO A 174 14.67 -13.97 38.93
N SER A 175 15.20 -14.86 39.75
CA SER A 175 14.46 -15.93 40.36
C SER A 175 13.37 -15.34 41.25
N ARG A 176 12.12 -15.68 40.92
CA ARG A 176 10.93 -15.32 41.69
C ARG A 176 11.01 -16.05 43.02
N THR A 177 11.54 -15.41 44.07
CA THR A 177 11.46 -15.91 45.43
C THR A 177 9.99 -15.87 45.87
N SER A 178 9.39 -17.05 45.97
CA SER A 178 8.08 -17.23 46.60
C SER A 178 8.21 -16.86 48.09
N PRO A 179 7.27 -16.09 48.67
CA PRO A 179 7.29 -15.86 50.12
C PRO A 179 6.96 -17.16 50.86
N ALA A 180 7.83 -17.49 51.81
CA ALA A 180 7.64 -18.63 52.71
C ALA A 180 6.33 -18.48 53.51
N ARG A 181 5.49 -19.51 53.46
CA ARG A 181 4.36 -19.66 54.36
C ARG A 181 4.88 -19.91 55.76
N THR A 182 4.56 -19.02 56.69
CA THR A 182 4.74 -19.23 58.13
C THR A 182 3.66 -20.19 58.60
N PRO A 183 3.97 -21.30 59.30
CA PRO A 183 2.96 -22.15 59.95
C PRO A 183 2.56 -21.53 61.29
N MET A 184 1.28 -21.55 61.58
CA MET A 184 0.74 -21.45 62.93
C MET A 184 0.85 -22.80 63.61
#